data_a45645abf56491ad021322bb3be06b8c
#
_entry.id   a45645abf56491ad021322bb3be06b8c
#
_cell.length_a   1.000
_cell.length_b   1.000
_cell.length_c   1.000
_cell.angle_alpha   90.00
_cell.angle_beta   90.00
_cell.angle_gamma   90.00
#
_symmetry.space_group_name_H-M   'P 1'
#
loop_
_entity.id
_entity.type
_entity.pdbx_description
1 polymer ?
#
loop_
_entity_poly.entity_id
_entity_poly.type
_entity_poly.pdbx_seq_one_letter_code
_entity_poly.pdbx_strand_id
1 'polypeptide(L)'
;MGKTNLNVIAYKERLKDGYVMSQTFNTFNTFIYNEYQRTENGIELSSSLPVLSTYAKPTNNLNIETKGLEFDLNIGRIDAIRTAFQINGSWMRTKSWRQGYSFYDNSEDAASARKPVAIYSQEGNASYKQQFVTTLRATHNIPRIGFVVTMTAQAIWQQSNWNTFGNDSIPVGYLALEDASVNMFPKGKYTTTQQVKDAGYGYMLNNVSHNNAIKESYSPYFCFNLNVTKEISNMLRVSFFANNMFRSYPRRESKRNPGSYIQLNNRFFYGLELSLTL
;
A
#
# COMPACT_ATOMS: atom_id res chain seq x y z
N MET A 1 43.34 11.12 -6.33
CA MET A 1 42.15 10.88 -5.51
C MET A 1 40.96 11.63 -6.12
N GLY A 2 39.90 10.94 -6.51
CA GLY A 2 38.69 11.61 -6.92
C GLY A 2 38.13 12.44 -5.76
N LYS A 3 37.41 13.54 -6.07
CA LYS A 3 36.79 14.37 -5.04
C LYS A 3 35.61 13.58 -4.43
N THR A 4 35.66 13.37 -3.11
CA THR A 4 34.52 12.81 -2.37
C THR A 4 33.43 13.86 -2.25
N ASN A 5 32.21 13.49 -2.55
CA ASN A 5 31.02 14.34 -2.43
C ASN A 5 29.95 13.63 -1.61
N LEU A 6 29.38 14.33 -0.64
CA LEU A 6 28.23 13.87 0.14
C LEU A 6 27.09 14.85 -0.05
N ASN A 7 25.96 14.33 -0.49
CA ASN A 7 24.68 15.06 -0.53
C ASN A 7 23.71 14.42 0.47
N VAL A 8 23.04 15.24 1.28
CA VAL A 8 22.04 14.80 2.25
C VAL A 8 20.82 15.68 2.09
N ILE A 9 19.66 15.06 1.93
CA ILE A 9 18.37 15.73 1.72
C ILE A 9 17.41 15.23 2.79
N ALA A 10 16.86 16.13 3.59
CA ALA A 10 15.71 15.88 4.44
C ALA A 10 14.49 16.57 3.85
N TYR A 11 13.37 15.86 3.77
CA TYR A 11 12.16 16.43 3.18
C TYR A 11 10.91 16.04 3.95
N LYS A 12 9.89 16.87 3.80
CA LYS A 12 8.53 16.62 4.22
C LYS A 12 7.58 17.11 3.14
N GLU A 13 6.81 16.19 2.58
CA GLU A 13 5.81 16.46 1.57
C GLU A 13 4.42 16.23 2.14
N ARG A 14 3.45 17.00 1.68
CA ARG A 14 2.05 16.83 2.05
C ARG A 14 1.14 17.06 0.85
N LEU A 15 0.38 16.02 0.52
CA LEU A 15 -0.77 16.09 -0.36
C LEU A 15 -2.02 16.27 0.50
N LYS A 16 -2.81 17.29 0.24
CA LYS A 16 -4.14 17.50 0.82
C LYS A 16 -5.20 17.37 -0.28
N ASP A 17 -6.36 16.90 0.13
CA ASP A 17 -7.54 16.83 -0.72
C ASP A 17 -7.28 16.12 -2.07
N GLY A 18 -6.46 15.07 -2.01
CA GLY A 18 -6.14 14.22 -3.16
C GLY A 18 -7.36 13.42 -3.61
N TYR A 19 -7.43 13.17 -4.92
CA TYR A 19 -8.50 12.38 -5.52
C TYR A 19 -8.39 10.90 -5.13
N VAL A 20 -9.54 10.33 -4.77
CA VAL A 20 -9.67 8.89 -4.54
C VAL A 20 -11.08 8.43 -4.87
N MET A 21 -11.22 7.23 -5.40
CA MET A 21 -12.54 6.61 -5.57
C MET A 21 -13.09 6.22 -4.21
N SER A 22 -14.28 6.71 -3.89
CA SER A 22 -15.01 6.37 -2.66
C SER A 22 -16.33 5.74 -3.01
N GLN A 23 -16.72 4.71 -2.26
CA GLN A 23 -18.06 4.13 -2.36
C GLN A 23 -19.06 5.03 -1.63
N THR A 24 -20.22 5.20 -2.21
CA THR A 24 -21.35 5.95 -1.63
C THR A 24 -22.66 5.32 -2.09
N PHE A 25 -23.78 5.85 -1.57
CA PHE A 25 -25.12 5.39 -1.89
C PHE A 25 -25.95 6.56 -2.38
N ASN A 26 -26.90 6.30 -3.27
CA ASN A 26 -27.90 7.26 -3.70
C ASN A 26 -29.14 6.54 -4.22
N THR A 27 -30.27 7.23 -4.24
CA THR A 27 -31.55 6.71 -4.73
C THR A 27 -31.54 6.37 -6.22
N PHE A 28 -30.71 7.00 -7.04
CA PHE A 28 -30.61 6.64 -8.45
C PHE A 28 -29.94 5.28 -8.70
N ASN A 29 -29.26 4.73 -7.71
CA ASN A 29 -28.63 3.41 -7.77
C ASN A 29 -29.37 2.42 -6.87
N THR A 30 -30.68 2.41 -6.98
CA THR A 30 -31.55 1.44 -6.29
C THR A 30 -31.90 0.29 -7.24
N PHE A 31 -32.12 -0.87 -6.67
CA PHE A 31 -32.73 -2.00 -7.35
C PHE A 31 -33.90 -2.51 -6.52
N ILE A 32 -34.85 -3.22 -7.16
CA ILE A 32 -35.97 -3.81 -6.48
C ILE A 32 -35.63 -5.24 -6.08
N TYR A 33 -35.63 -5.51 -4.79
CA TYR A 33 -35.49 -6.85 -4.24
C TYR A 33 -36.86 -7.49 -4.07
N ASN A 34 -37.12 -8.57 -4.83
CA ASN A 34 -38.38 -9.30 -4.79
C ASN A 34 -38.21 -10.58 -3.97
N GLU A 35 -39.07 -10.75 -2.96
CA GLU A 35 -39.20 -12.00 -2.21
C GLU A 35 -40.38 -12.79 -2.74
N TYR A 36 -40.19 -14.08 -2.92
CA TYR A 36 -41.20 -15.00 -3.39
C TYR A 36 -41.47 -16.06 -2.33
N GLN A 37 -42.75 -16.43 -2.15
CA GLN A 37 -43.14 -17.53 -1.30
C GLN A 37 -43.79 -18.63 -2.13
N ARG A 38 -43.62 -19.86 -1.68
CA ARG A 38 -44.31 -21.01 -2.28
C ARG A 38 -45.69 -21.14 -1.64
N THR A 39 -46.73 -21.09 -2.46
CA THR A 39 -48.11 -21.33 -2.08
C THR A 39 -48.62 -22.64 -2.72
N GLU A 40 -49.83 -23.02 -2.41
CA GLU A 40 -50.50 -24.17 -3.06
C GLU A 40 -50.70 -23.96 -4.57
N ASN A 41 -50.79 -22.70 -5.02
CA ASN A 41 -50.98 -22.31 -6.42
C ASN A 41 -49.65 -22.09 -7.17
N GLY A 42 -48.49 -22.27 -6.50
CA GLY A 42 -47.19 -22.06 -7.12
C GLY A 42 -46.28 -21.08 -6.36
N ILE A 43 -45.45 -20.36 -7.09
CA ILE A 43 -44.56 -19.34 -6.53
C ILE A 43 -45.19 -17.97 -6.73
N GLU A 44 -45.48 -17.29 -5.64
CA GLU A 44 -46.07 -15.95 -5.65
C GLU A 44 -45.16 -14.91 -5.04
N LEU A 45 -45.24 -13.67 -5.55
CA LEU A 45 -44.49 -12.53 -5.01
C LEU A 45 -45.02 -12.18 -3.62
N SER A 46 -44.18 -12.31 -2.61
CA SER A 46 -44.50 -12.00 -1.22
C SER A 46 -44.25 -10.54 -0.86
N SER A 47 -43.12 -10.01 -1.30
CA SER A 47 -42.78 -8.60 -1.07
C SER A 47 -41.85 -8.05 -2.16
N SER A 48 -41.91 -6.72 -2.32
CA SER A 48 -41.06 -6.00 -3.27
C SER A 48 -40.52 -4.76 -2.58
N LEU A 49 -39.21 -4.67 -2.44
CA LEU A 49 -38.54 -3.62 -1.65
C LEU A 49 -37.46 -2.91 -2.48
N PRO A 50 -37.43 -1.57 -2.46
CA PRO A 50 -36.31 -0.84 -3.00
C PRO A 50 -35.07 -1.03 -2.09
N VAL A 51 -33.92 -1.30 -2.69
CA VAL A 51 -32.66 -1.49 -1.99
C VAL A 51 -31.64 -0.47 -2.55
N LEU A 52 -31.00 0.29 -1.66
CA LEU A 52 -29.93 1.17 -2.04
C LEU A 52 -28.69 0.35 -2.41
N SER A 53 -28.08 0.66 -3.55
CA SER A 53 -26.84 0.03 -3.98
C SER A 53 -25.69 1.01 -3.94
N THR A 54 -24.48 0.49 -3.79
CA THR A 54 -23.27 1.29 -3.81
C THR A 54 -22.90 1.71 -5.23
N TYR A 55 -22.31 2.89 -5.35
CA TYR A 55 -21.60 3.29 -6.55
C TYR A 55 -20.29 3.99 -6.16
N ALA A 56 -19.32 3.93 -7.05
CA ALA A 56 -18.03 4.59 -6.84
C ALA A 56 -18.03 5.98 -7.49
N LYS A 57 -17.56 6.99 -6.75
CA LYS A 57 -17.35 8.33 -7.26
C LYS A 57 -16.00 8.89 -6.84
N PRO A 58 -15.37 9.77 -7.63
CA PRO A 58 -14.19 10.50 -7.22
C PRO A 58 -14.54 11.48 -6.08
N THR A 59 -13.69 11.49 -5.07
CA THR A 59 -13.78 12.41 -3.91
C THR A 59 -12.41 13.01 -3.62
N ASN A 60 -12.39 14.20 -3.02
CA ASN A 60 -11.17 14.94 -2.65
C ASN A 60 -10.92 14.81 -1.15
N ASN A 61 -10.81 13.60 -0.63
CA ASN A 61 -10.71 13.38 0.80
C ASN A 61 -9.45 12.61 1.23
N LEU A 62 -8.55 12.34 0.29
CA LEU A 62 -7.28 11.67 0.57
C LEU A 62 -6.22 12.68 1.02
N ASN A 63 -5.58 12.39 2.14
CA ASN A 63 -4.41 13.13 2.61
C ASN A 63 -3.23 12.18 2.72
N ILE A 64 -2.04 12.65 2.31
CA ILE A 64 -0.80 11.91 2.40
C ILE A 64 0.27 12.83 2.98
N GLU A 65 0.98 12.37 3.99
CA GLU A 65 2.18 13.02 4.50
C GLU A 65 3.36 12.05 4.37
N THR A 66 4.42 12.48 3.67
CA THR A 66 5.67 11.73 3.54
C THR A 66 6.80 12.52 4.16
N LYS A 67 7.61 11.86 4.98
CA LYS A 67 8.87 12.38 5.53
C LYS A 67 9.97 11.45 5.11
N GLY A 68 11.10 12.02 4.72
CA GLY A 68 12.23 11.23 4.30
C GLY A 68 13.57 11.90 4.59
N LEU A 69 14.59 11.04 4.58
CA LEU A 69 15.99 11.39 4.61
C LEU A 69 16.69 10.58 3.53
N GLU A 70 17.35 11.27 2.64
CA GLU A 70 18.14 10.66 1.56
C GLU A 70 19.59 11.11 1.65
N PHE A 71 20.50 10.22 1.31
CA PHE A 71 21.88 10.55 1.18
C PHE A 71 22.50 9.90 -0.06
N ASP A 72 23.43 10.61 -0.67
CA ASP A 72 24.29 10.12 -1.75
C ASP A 72 25.74 10.48 -1.40
N LEU A 73 26.55 9.45 -1.21
CA LEU A 73 27.98 9.56 -0.96
C LEU A 73 28.75 9.00 -2.16
N ASN A 74 29.34 9.88 -2.93
CA ASN A 74 30.27 9.53 -3.99
C ASN A 74 31.70 9.64 -3.45
N ILE A 75 32.33 8.49 -3.19
CA ILE A 75 33.71 8.42 -2.71
C ILE A 75 34.68 8.73 -3.87
N GLY A 76 34.20 8.61 -5.12
CA GLY A 76 35.00 8.72 -6.30
C GLY A 76 35.88 7.50 -6.54
N ARG A 77 36.89 7.65 -7.42
CA ARG A 77 37.79 6.58 -7.79
C ARG A 77 39.01 6.56 -6.86
N ILE A 78 39.31 5.39 -6.34
CA ILE A 78 40.53 5.08 -5.61
C ILE A 78 41.51 4.52 -6.63
N ASP A 79 42.50 5.33 -7.03
CA ASP A 79 43.41 4.99 -8.15
C ASP A 79 44.25 3.75 -7.89
N ALA A 80 44.68 3.53 -6.64
CA ALA A 80 45.46 2.34 -6.24
C ALA A 80 44.76 1.02 -6.61
N ILE A 81 43.41 0.96 -6.51
CA ILE A 81 42.63 -0.23 -6.83
C ILE A 81 41.75 -0.04 -8.08
N ARG A 82 41.88 1.12 -8.74
CA ARG A 82 41.12 1.51 -9.96
C ARG A 82 39.59 1.30 -9.83
N THR A 83 39.09 1.50 -8.62
CA THR A 83 37.68 1.25 -8.29
C THR A 83 37.03 2.53 -7.77
N ALA A 84 35.87 2.86 -8.31
CA ALA A 84 35.01 3.93 -7.83
C ALA A 84 33.89 3.35 -6.95
N PHE A 85 33.57 4.06 -5.84
CA PHE A 85 32.51 3.67 -4.93
C PHE A 85 31.48 4.78 -4.80
N GLN A 86 30.21 4.37 -4.80
CA GLN A 86 29.06 5.22 -4.51
C GLN A 86 28.16 4.49 -3.54
N ILE A 87 27.69 5.20 -2.50
CA ILE A 87 26.73 4.69 -1.52
C ILE A 87 25.58 5.67 -1.50
N ASN A 88 24.39 5.17 -1.72
CA ASN A 88 23.15 5.94 -1.51
C ASN A 88 22.21 5.23 -0.57
N GLY A 89 21.34 6.00 0.04
CA GLY A 89 20.33 5.46 0.94
C GLY A 89 19.13 6.40 1.06
N SER A 90 18.01 5.79 1.34
CA SER A 90 16.75 6.51 1.55
C SER A 90 15.99 5.87 2.69
N TRP A 91 15.64 6.69 3.69
CA TRP A 91 14.65 6.37 4.70
C TRP A 91 13.39 7.19 4.45
N MET A 92 12.24 6.54 4.43
CA MET A 92 10.97 7.18 4.14
C MET A 92 9.87 6.64 5.07
N ARG A 93 9.02 7.54 5.55
CA ARG A 93 7.79 7.21 6.27
C ARG A 93 6.62 7.98 5.66
N THR A 94 5.61 7.25 5.21
CA THR A 94 4.38 7.79 4.65
C THR A 94 3.22 7.50 5.59
N LYS A 95 2.39 8.50 5.86
CA LYS A 95 1.07 8.39 6.50
C LYS A 95 0.02 8.78 5.46
N SER A 96 -0.99 7.94 5.26
CA SER A 96 -2.15 8.26 4.43
C SER A 96 -3.43 8.10 5.24
N TRP A 97 -4.37 9.03 5.08
CA TRP A 97 -5.67 8.99 5.76
C TRP A 97 -6.74 9.65 4.89
N ARG A 98 -7.98 9.31 5.15
CA ARG A 98 -9.13 9.95 4.51
C ARG A 98 -9.87 10.80 5.53
N GLN A 99 -10.55 11.84 5.03
CA GLN A 99 -11.47 12.65 5.81
C GLN A 99 -12.93 12.26 5.48
N GLY A 100 -13.84 12.65 6.37
CA GLY A 100 -15.27 12.42 6.19
C GLY A 100 -15.74 11.07 6.71
N TYR A 101 -16.60 10.43 5.95
CA TYR A 101 -17.32 9.25 6.37
C TYR A 101 -17.12 8.08 5.42
N SER A 102 -17.28 6.86 5.92
CA SER A 102 -17.46 5.64 5.15
C SER A 102 -18.85 5.06 5.42
N PHE A 103 -19.33 4.31 4.46
CA PHE A 103 -20.62 3.64 4.51
C PHE A 103 -20.40 2.14 4.59
N TYR A 104 -21.19 1.49 5.41
CA TYR A 104 -21.16 0.04 5.53
C TYR A 104 -22.52 -0.52 5.14
N ASP A 105 -22.50 -1.32 4.10
CA ASP A 105 -23.66 -2.07 3.63
C ASP A 105 -23.49 -3.53 4.07
N ASN A 106 -24.38 -3.98 4.92
CA ASN A 106 -24.46 -5.37 5.36
C ASN A 106 -25.50 -6.14 4.52
N SER A 107 -25.50 -5.89 3.22
CA SER A 107 -26.48 -6.41 2.26
C SER A 107 -26.27 -7.88 1.87
N GLU A 108 -25.52 -8.66 2.65
CA GLU A 108 -25.26 -10.06 2.36
C GLU A 108 -26.52 -10.97 2.49
N ASP A 109 -27.58 -10.47 3.14
CA ASP A 109 -28.85 -11.17 3.22
C ASP A 109 -30.07 -10.24 3.05
N ALA A 110 -31.22 -10.83 2.70
CA ALA A 110 -32.48 -10.11 2.51
C ALA A 110 -32.94 -9.33 3.76
N ALA A 111 -32.58 -9.79 4.95
CA ALA A 111 -32.92 -9.12 6.20
C ALA A 111 -32.10 -7.85 6.39
N SER A 112 -30.82 -7.85 5.93
CA SER A 112 -29.94 -6.67 5.95
C SER A 112 -30.32 -5.63 4.92
N ALA A 113 -30.83 -6.04 3.77
CA ALA A 113 -31.30 -5.15 2.70
C ALA A 113 -32.48 -4.24 3.13
N ARG A 114 -33.19 -4.60 4.18
CA ARG A 114 -34.31 -3.82 4.75
C ARG A 114 -33.89 -2.80 5.80
N LYS A 115 -32.58 -2.65 6.05
CA LYS A 115 -32.10 -1.82 7.14
C LYS A 115 -31.33 -0.61 6.58
N PRO A 116 -31.42 0.55 7.26
CA PRO A 116 -30.63 1.71 6.88
C PRO A 116 -29.13 1.41 6.81
N VAL A 117 -28.43 2.08 5.90
CA VAL A 117 -26.98 1.92 5.70
C VAL A 117 -26.23 2.69 6.78
N ALA A 118 -25.37 2.03 7.52
CA ALA A 118 -24.60 2.64 8.60
C ALA A 118 -23.51 3.59 8.08
N ILE A 119 -23.30 4.69 8.80
CA ILE A 119 -22.26 5.69 8.53
C ILE A 119 -21.23 5.65 9.64
N TYR A 120 -19.93 5.58 9.27
CA TYR A 120 -18.81 5.60 10.21
C TYR A 120 -17.88 6.77 9.94
N SER A 121 -17.28 7.32 11.01
CA SER A 121 -16.25 8.34 10.89
C SER A 121 -14.94 7.75 10.38
N GLN A 122 -14.26 8.48 9.49
CA GLN A 122 -12.89 8.17 9.09
C GLN A 122 -11.85 8.81 10.03
N GLU A 123 -12.29 9.55 11.05
CA GLU A 123 -11.41 10.19 12.02
C GLU A 123 -10.60 9.15 12.81
N GLY A 124 -9.28 9.34 12.88
CA GLY A 124 -8.37 8.40 13.54
C GLY A 124 -7.87 7.25 12.67
N ASN A 125 -8.51 7.00 11.52
CA ASN A 125 -8.06 5.97 10.58
C ASN A 125 -6.89 6.48 9.75
N ALA A 126 -5.76 5.76 9.79
CA ALA A 126 -4.62 6.07 8.94
C ALA A 126 -3.81 4.80 8.63
N SER A 127 -3.21 4.79 7.45
CA SER A 127 -2.25 3.77 7.04
C SER A 127 -0.84 4.34 7.04
N TYR A 128 0.10 3.58 7.58
CA TYR A 128 1.51 3.94 7.67
C TYR A 128 2.36 2.94 6.90
N LYS A 129 3.33 3.47 6.15
CA LYS A 129 4.39 2.68 5.51
C LYS A 129 5.73 3.30 5.88
N GLN A 130 6.73 2.46 6.12
CA GLN A 130 8.08 2.90 6.44
C GLN A 130 9.08 1.97 5.76
N GLN A 131 10.11 2.57 5.16
CA GLN A 131 11.16 1.83 4.45
C GLN A 131 12.52 2.49 4.68
N PHE A 132 13.57 1.66 4.80
CA PHE A 132 14.95 2.09 4.76
C PHE A 132 15.74 1.16 3.83
N VAL A 133 16.34 1.74 2.81
CA VAL A 133 17.10 1.05 1.77
C VAL A 133 18.44 1.73 1.60
N THR A 134 19.50 0.95 1.40
CA THR A 134 20.81 1.46 0.97
C THR A 134 21.30 0.68 -0.23
N THR A 135 22.09 1.33 -1.07
CA THR A 135 22.73 0.72 -2.23
C THR A 135 24.20 1.11 -2.25
N LEU A 136 25.07 0.10 -2.32
CA LEU A 136 26.50 0.27 -2.60
C LEU A 136 26.76 -0.12 -4.05
N ARG A 137 27.36 0.76 -4.80
CA ARG A 137 27.85 0.51 -6.16
C ARG A 137 29.38 0.60 -6.18
N ALA A 138 30.03 -0.45 -6.66
CA ALA A 138 31.46 -0.50 -6.89
C ALA A 138 31.70 -0.71 -8.39
N THR A 139 32.44 0.20 -9.02
CA THR A 139 32.82 0.12 -10.45
C THR A 139 34.33 0.02 -10.56
N HIS A 140 34.79 -1.16 -10.97
CA HIS A 140 36.19 -1.47 -11.19
C HIS A 140 36.54 -1.41 -12.67
N ASN A 141 37.52 -0.59 -13.02
CA ASN A 141 37.95 -0.42 -14.40
C ASN A 141 39.32 -1.07 -14.61
N ILE A 142 39.44 -1.96 -15.62
CA ILE A 142 40.68 -2.64 -16.01
C ILE A 142 41.05 -2.19 -17.45
N PRO A 143 41.62 -0.98 -17.61
CA PRO A 143 41.84 -0.39 -18.93
C PRO A 143 42.73 -1.23 -19.85
N ARG A 144 43.74 -1.93 -19.26
CA ARG A 144 44.70 -2.75 -20.02
C ARG A 144 44.03 -3.80 -20.91
N ILE A 145 42.90 -4.31 -20.48
CA ILE A 145 42.14 -5.34 -21.22
C ILE A 145 40.72 -4.88 -21.59
N GLY A 146 40.38 -3.61 -21.37
CA GLY A 146 39.09 -3.02 -21.74
C GLY A 146 37.89 -3.60 -21.00
N PHE A 147 38.05 -4.00 -19.72
CA PHE A 147 36.93 -4.48 -18.90
C PHE A 147 36.51 -3.44 -17.88
N VAL A 148 35.20 -3.31 -17.70
CA VAL A 148 34.55 -2.57 -16.61
C VAL A 148 33.64 -3.52 -15.87
N VAL A 149 33.87 -3.71 -14.58
CA VAL A 149 33.06 -4.56 -13.71
C VAL A 149 32.32 -3.67 -12.73
N THR A 150 31.00 -3.70 -12.76
CA THR A 150 30.16 -2.98 -11.81
C THR A 150 29.38 -3.99 -10.95
N MET A 151 29.56 -3.90 -9.65
CA MET A 151 28.79 -4.65 -8.66
C MET A 151 27.88 -3.68 -7.89
N THR A 152 26.61 -4.05 -7.74
CA THR A 152 25.63 -3.29 -6.95
C THR A 152 25.11 -4.21 -5.85
N ALA A 153 25.27 -3.78 -4.60
CA ALA A 153 24.70 -4.44 -3.43
C ALA A 153 23.59 -3.55 -2.86
N GLN A 154 22.37 -4.02 -2.89
CA GLN A 154 21.23 -3.34 -2.29
C GLN A 154 20.84 -4.03 -0.99
N ALA A 155 20.69 -3.26 0.08
CA ALA A 155 20.22 -3.73 1.37
C ALA A 155 18.87 -3.05 1.69
N ILE A 156 17.84 -3.84 1.93
CA ILE A 156 16.56 -3.36 2.46
C ILE A 156 16.56 -3.66 3.95
N TRP A 157 16.93 -2.66 4.75
CA TRP A 157 17.11 -2.76 6.19
C TRP A 157 15.80 -2.82 6.95
N GLN A 158 14.82 -2.05 6.48
CA GLN A 158 13.53 -1.95 7.10
C GLN A 158 12.43 -1.84 6.04
N GLN A 159 11.39 -2.62 6.22
CA GLN A 159 10.13 -2.49 5.50
C GLN A 159 9.02 -2.82 6.46
N SER A 160 8.17 -1.86 6.75
CA SER A 160 7.07 -2.05 7.69
C SER A 160 5.83 -1.28 7.28
N ASN A 161 4.67 -1.82 7.70
CA ASN A 161 3.39 -1.17 7.51
C ASN A 161 2.47 -1.46 8.71
N TRP A 162 1.59 -0.53 9.02
CA TRP A 162 0.55 -0.67 10.04
C TRP A 162 -0.56 0.34 9.80
N ASN A 163 -1.71 0.10 10.40
CA ASN A 163 -2.82 1.03 10.40
C ASN A 163 -3.10 1.52 11.81
N THR A 164 -3.66 2.71 11.92
CA THR A 164 -4.38 3.16 13.11
C THR A 164 -5.86 3.16 12.81
N PHE A 165 -6.66 2.90 13.82
CA PHE A 165 -8.09 2.86 13.72
C PHE A 165 -8.69 3.85 14.71
N GLY A 166 -9.69 4.60 14.24
CA GLY A 166 -10.54 5.41 15.09
C GLY A 166 -11.70 4.58 15.63
N ASN A 167 -12.85 5.20 15.78
CA ASN A 167 -14.07 4.51 16.16
C ASN A 167 -14.80 4.01 14.90
N ASP A 168 -14.36 2.89 14.36
CA ASP A 168 -14.86 2.27 13.12
C ASP A 168 -15.89 1.15 13.37
N SER A 169 -16.14 0.82 14.64
CA SER A 169 -17.13 -0.19 15.03
C SER A 169 -18.50 0.39 15.42
N ILE A 170 -18.53 1.69 15.79
CA ILE A 170 -19.74 2.38 16.24
C ILE A 170 -20.21 3.36 15.17
N PRO A 171 -21.45 3.25 14.68
CA PRO A 171 -21.97 4.17 13.69
C PRO A 171 -22.15 5.58 14.25
N VAL A 172 -21.89 6.58 13.42
CA VAL A 172 -22.11 8.00 13.73
C VAL A 172 -23.41 8.52 13.10
N GLY A 173 -24.09 7.68 12.32
CA GLY A 173 -25.35 7.99 11.65
C GLY A 173 -25.76 6.86 10.71
N TYR A 174 -26.77 7.12 9.89
CA TYR A 174 -27.25 6.18 8.88
C TYR A 174 -27.85 6.93 7.68
N LEU A 175 -27.95 6.23 6.55
CA LEU A 175 -28.75 6.63 5.39
C LEU A 175 -30.11 5.92 5.48
N ALA A 176 -31.18 6.69 5.37
CA ALA A 176 -32.53 6.13 5.24
C ALA A 176 -32.67 5.41 3.88
N LEU A 177 -33.41 4.31 3.84
CA LEU A 177 -33.58 3.52 2.60
C LEU A 177 -34.49 4.21 1.57
N GLU A 178 -35.46 4.99 2.03
CA GLU A 178 -36.48 5.58 1.20
C GLU A 178 -35.92 6.65 0.25
N ASP A 179 -35.02 7.49 0.75
CA ASP A 179 -34.55 8.67 0.04
C ASP A 179 -33.02 8.88 0.10
N ALA A 180 -32.29 7.96 0.72
CA ALA A 180 -30.86 8.05 1.02
C ALA A 180 -30.51 9.30 1.86
N SER A 181 -31.46 9.83 2.64
CA SER A 181 -31.20 10.98 3.53
C SER A 181 -30.20 10.60 4.63
N VAL A 182 -29.31 11.53 4.93
CA VAL A 182 -28.28 11.38 5.96
C VAL A 182 -28.84 11.75 7.34
N ASN A 183 -28.89 10.80 8.25
CA ASN A 183 -29.35 10.97 9.61
C ASN A 183 -28.18 10.80 10.57
N MET A 184 -27.59 11.92 11.03
CA MET A 184 -26.45 11.88 11.95
C MET A 184 -26.91 11.80 13.41
N PHE A 185 -26.28 10.94 14.18
CA PHE A 185 -26.47 10.92 15.63
C PHE A 185 -25.79 12.12 16.27
N PRO A 186 -26.35 12.66 17.38
CA PRO A 186 -25.66 13.66 18.16
C PRO A 186 -24.25 13.19 18.56
N LYS A 187 -23.26 14.09 18.49
CA LYS A 187 -21.87 13.74 18.78
C LYS A 187 -21.74 13.15 20.20
N GLY A 188 -21.12 11.98 20.29
CA GLY A 188 -20.91 11.28 21.56
C GLY A 188 -22.16 10.56 22.10
N LYS A 189 -23.25 10.47 21.34
CA LYS A 189 -24.46 9.74 21.76
C LYS A 189 -24.17 8.26 22.02
N TYR A 190 -23.39 7.64 21.17
CA TYR A 190 -22.96 6.26 21.31
C TYR A 190 -21.44 6.19 21.42
N THR A 191 -20.94 5.64 22.51
CA THR A 191 -19.51 5.47 22.80
C THR A 191 -19.13 4.01 22.99
N THR A 192 -20.14 3.14 23.17
CA THR A 192 -19.94 1.70 23.32
C THR A 192 -20.87 0.93 22.40
N THR A 193 -20.46 -0.26 22.01
CA THR A 193 -21.28 -1.17 21.18
C THR A 193 -22.57 -1.58 21.88
N GLN A 194 -22.57 -1.64 23.24
CA GLN A 194 -23.76 -1.98 24.00
C GLN A 194 -24.84 -0.89 23.89
N GLN A 195 -24.47 0.39 23.98
CA GLN A 195 -25.41 1.51 23.80
C GLN A 195 -26.09 1.49 22.43
N VAL A 196 -25.34 1.11 21.39
CA VAL A 196 -25.90 0.97 20.04
C VAL A 196 -26.92 -0.17 19.95
N LYS A 197 -26.60 -1.31 20.61
CA LYS A 197 -27.52 -2.46 20.68
C LYS A 197 -28.80 -2.13 21.45
N ASP A 198 -28.66 -1.47 22.61
CA ASP A 198 -29.79 -1.10 23.47
C ASP A 198 -30.73 -0.09 22.77
N ALA A 199 -30.20 0.72 21.86
CA ALA A 199 -30.95 1.65 21.05
C ALA A 199 -31.59 0.99 19.80
N GLY A 200 -31.46 -0.32 19.62
CA GLY A 200 -32.04 -1.05 18.49
C GLY A 200 -31.19 -1.00 17.20
N TYR A 201 -30.02 -0.38 17.24
CA TYR A 201 -29.12 -0.24 16.08
C TYR A 201 -28.01 -1.29 16.03
N GLY A 202 -28.14 -2.40 16.74
CA GLY A 202 -27.12 -3.46 16.82
C GLY A 202 -26.67 -3.99 15.45
N TYR A 203 -27.57 -4.01 14.47
CA TYR A 203 -27.27 -4.40 13.08
C TYR A 203 -26.34 -3.42 12.36
N MET A 204 -26.19 -2.20 12.86
CA MET A 204 -25.24 -1.21 12.31
C MET A 204 -23.83 -1.36 12.88
N LEU A 205 -23.60 -2.25 13.83
CA LEU A 205 -22.26 -2.45 14.37
C LEU A 205 -21.37 -3.15 13.34
N ASN A 206 -20.21 -2.57 13.12
CA ASN A 206 -19.21 -3.15 12.24
C ASN A 206 -18.23 -3.99 13.06
N ASN A 207 -18.13 -5.28 12.74
CA ASN A 207 -17.16 -6.18 13.36
C ASN A 207 -15.83 -6.11 12.61
N VAL A 208 -15.01 -5.11 12.92
CA VAL A 208 -13.74 -4.88 12.25
C VAL A 208 -12.61 -5.63 12.96
N SER A 209 -11.85 -6.38 12.20
CA SER A 209 -10.58 -6.95 12.68
C SER A 209 -9.47 -5.91 12.63
N HIS A 210 -8.89 -5.56 13.78
CA HIS A 210 -7.78 -4.62 13.89
C HIS A 210 -6.40 -5.28 13.77
N ASN A 211 -6.27 -6.45 13.16
CA ASN A 211 -4.98 -7.13 12.96
C ASN A 211 -3.95 -6.23 12.25
N ASN A 212 -4.41 -5.34 11.38
CA ASN A 212 -3.55 -4.37 10.69
C ASN A 212 -3.01 -3.25 11.61
N ALA A 213 -3.46 -3.13 12.88
CA ALA A 213 -2.84 -2.26 13.87
C ALA A 213 -1.47 -2.79 14.32
N ILE A 214 -1.28 -4.10 14.27
CA ILE A 214 0.02 -4.72 14.55
C ILE A 214 1.00 -4.28 13.44
N LYS A 215 2.12 -3.69 13.86
CA LYS A 215 3.16 -3.28 12.91
C LYS A 215 3.79 -4.50 12.27
N GLU A 216 3.48 -4.72 10.99
CA GLU A 216 4.18 -5.70 10.16
C GLU A 216 5.58 -5.17 9.86
N SER A 217 6.59 -5.93 10.19
CA SER A 217 7.98 -5.55 9.99
C SER A 217 8.79 -6.78 9.58
N TYR A 218 9.52 -6.64 8.49
CA TYR A 218 10.25 -7.74 7.89
C TYR A 218 11.74 -7.65 8.17
N SER A 219 12.38 -8.80 8.26
CA SER A 219 13.84 -8.92 8.40
C SER A 219 14.56 -8.28 7.22
N PRO A 220 15.73 -7.69 7.43
CA PRO A 220 16.57 -7.18 6.35
C PRO A 220 16.88 -8.24 5.31
N TYR A 221 17.01 -7.83 4.05
CA TYR A 221 17.52 -8.70 3.00
C TYR A 221 18.42 -7.95 2.04
N PHE A 222 19.26 -8.71 1.33
CA PHE A 222 20.28 -8.20 0.44
C PHE A 222 20.07 -8.74 -0.98
N CYS A 223 20.29 -7.88 -1.97
CA CYS A 223 20.26 -8.25 -3.38
C CYS A 223 21.57 -7.80 -4.03
N PHE A 224 22.19 -8.67 -4.82
CA PHE A 224 23.46 -8.40 -5.48
C PHE A 224 23.29 -8.53 -6.98
N ASN A 225 23.74 -7.50 -7.70
CA ASN A 225 23.72 -7.44 -9.15
C ASN A 225 25.14 -7.24 -9.67
N LEU A 226 25.45 -7.87 -10.79
CA LEU A 226 26.73 -7.79 -11.46
C LEU A 226 26.51 -7.33 -12.90
N ASN A 227 27.37 -6.43 -13.37
CA ASN A 227 27.50 -6.07 -14.76
C ASN A 227 28.98 -6.11 -15.13
N VAL A 228 29.31 -6.83 -16.19
CA VAL A 228 30.68 -6.94 -16.74
C VAL A 228 30.63 -6.50 -18.18
N THR A 229 31.25 -5.38 -18.48
CA THR A 229 31.31 -4.82 -19.83
C THR A 229 32.73 -4.99 -20.38
N LYS A 230 32.81 -5.55 -21.60
CA LYS A 230 34.03 -5.59 -22.41
C LYS A 230 33.93 -4.54 -23.50
N GLU A 231 34.86 -3.62 -23.52
CA GLU A 231 35.09 -2.68 -24.64
C GLU A 231 36.03 -3.34 -25.62
N ILE A 232 35.54 -3.69 -26.81
CA ILE A 232 36.31 -4.35 -27.88
C ILE A 232 36.97 -3.29 -28.76
N SER A 233 36.26 -2.22 -29.02
CA SER A 233 36.72 -1.05 -29.76
C SER A 233 35.94 0.18 -29.32
N ASN A 234 36.26 1.35 -29.83
CA ASN A 234 35.49 2.57 -29.59
C ASN A 234 34.03 2.46 -30.08
N MET A 235 33.76 1.47 -30.93
CA MET A 235 32.47 1.29 -31.58
C MET A 235 31.67 0.12 -30.97
N LEU A 236 32.31 -0.86 -30.34
CA LEU A 236 31.69 -2.12 -29.94
C LEU A 236 31.90 -2.41 -28.46
N ARG A 237 30.80 -2.62 -27.74
CA ARG A 237 30.78 -3.06 -26.34
C ARG A 237 29.91 -4.30 -26.21
N VAL A 238 30.37 -5.23 -25.38
CA VAL A 238 29.60 -6.42 -24.98
C VAL A 238 29.46 -6.40 -23.48
N SER A 239 28.25 -6.42 -22.97
CA SER A 239 27.96 -6.42 -21.52
C SER A 239 27.24 -7.71 -21.13
N PHE A 240 27.74 -8.38 -20.10
CA PHE A 240 27.04 -9.43 -19.38
C PHE A 240 26.46 -8.84 -18.10
N PHE A 241 25.21 -9.13 -17.80
CA PHE A 241 24.60 -8.72 -16.55
C PHE A 241 23.91 -9.88 -15.86
N ALA A 242 23.94 -9.87 -14.53
CA ALA A 242 23.24 -10.82 -13.67
C ALA A 242 22.59 -10.08 -12.51
N ASN A 243 21.27 -10.18 -12.40
CA ASN A 243 20.49 -9.60 -11.33
C ASN A 243 20.13 -10.67 -10.30
N ASN A 244 20.18 -10.29 -9.00
CA ASN A 244 20.02 -11.21 -7.88
C ASN A 244 20.91 -12.45 -8.02
N MET A 245 22.20 -12.25 -8.29
CA MET A 245 23.16 -13.29 -8.64
C MET A 245 23.32 -14.38 -7.56
N PHE A 246 23.02 -14.07 -6.31
CA PHE A 246 23.04 -15.04 -5.20
C PHE A 246 21.68 -15.68 -4.92
N ARG A 247 20.65 -15.43 -5.75
CA ARG A 247 19.30 -16.00 -5.63
C ARG A 247 18.71 -15.76 -4.23
N SER A 248 18.81 -14.51 -3.75
CA SER A 248 18.24 -14.15 -2.44
C SER A 248 16.71 -14.13 -2.52
N TYR A 249 16.07 -15.11 -1.89
CA TYR A 249 14.60 -15.26 -1.83
C TYR A 249 14.17 -15.37 -0.36
N PRO A 250 14.20 -14.27 0.40
CA PRO A 250 13.87 -14.33 1.81
C PRO A 250 12.40 -14.71 2.00
N ARG A 251 12.19 -15.73 2.80
CA ARG A 251 10.88 -16.10 3.33
C ARG A 251 10.66 -15.31 4.62
N ARG A 252 9.57 -14.57 4.69
CA ARG A 252 9.27 -13.67 5.79
C ARG A 252 7.97 -14.04 6.44
N GLU A 253 8.00 -14.32 7.72
CA GLU A 253 6.81 -14.62 8.50
C GLU A 253 6.06 -13.33 8.85
N SER A 254 4.74 -13.36 8.73
CA SER A 254 3.87 -12.27 9.13
C SER A 254 3.76 -12.23 10.66
N LYS A 255 3.93 -11.04 11.24
CA LYS A 255 3.66 -10.81 12.66
C LYS A 255 2.17 -10.71 12.97
N ARG A 256 1.35 -10.42 11.96
CA ARG A 256 -0.10 -10.32 12.10
C ARG A 256 -0.78 -11.68 12.10
N ASN A 257 -0.24 -12.58 11.28
CA ASN A 257 -0.77 -13.92 11.09
C ASN A 257 0.36 -14.93 11.24
N PRO A 258 0.68 -15.38 12.46
CA PRO A 258 1.69 -16.40 12.71
C PRO A 258 1.45 -17.64 11.85
N GLY A 259 2.51 -18.19 11.25
CA GLY A 259 2.41 -19.30 10.28
C GLY A 259 2.11 -18.88 8.85
N SER A 260 1.77 -17.62 8.59
CA SER A 260 1.66 -17.08 7.23
C SER A 260 2.99 -16.50 6.78
N TYR A 261 3.39 -16.81 5.54
CA TYR A 261 4.69 -16.40 4.99
C TYR A 261 4.52 -15.67 3.67
N ILE A 262 5.30 -14.60 3.51
CA ILE A 262 5.48 -13.92 2.23
C ILE A 262 6.88 -14.22 1.73
N GLN A 263 7.00 -14.70 0.51
CA GLN A 263 8.27 -14.90 -0.16
C GLN A 263 8.47 -13.82 -1.22
N LEU A 264 9.58 -13.10 -1.13
CA LEU A 264 9.98 -12.18 -2.19
C LEU A 264 10.58 -12.98 -3.33
N ASN A 265 10.00 -12.87 -4.50
CA ASN A 265 10.46 -13.57 -5.70
C ASN A 265 11.19 -12.58 -6.63
N ASN A 266 12.35 -12.09 -6.19
CA ASN A 266 13.26 -11.34 -7.05
C ASN A 266 13.97 -12.36 -7.95
N ARG A 267 13.44 -12.57 -9.15
CA ARG A 267 13.97 -13.58 -10.05
C ARG A 267 15.46 -13.35 -10.32
N PHE A 268 16.24 -14.43 -10.25
CA PHE A 268 17.56 -14.43 -10.86
C PHE A 268 17.38 -14.26 -12.37
N PHE A 269 18.06 -13.25 -12.91
CA PHE A 269 18.00 -12.94 -14.34
C PHE A 269 19.39 -12.58 -14.82
N TYR A 270 19.79 -13.10 -15.97
CA TYR A 270 21.04 -12.76 -16.62
C TYR A 270 20.82 -12.58 -18.12
N GLY A 271 21.72 -11.84 -18.75
CA GLY A 271 21.65 -11.59 -20.17
C GLY A 271 22.92 -10.99 -20.73
N LEU A 272 22.95 -10.87 -22.05
CA LEU A 272 23.99 -10.21 -22.81
C LEU A 272 23.40 -9.02 -23.56
N GLU A 273 24.13 -7.93 -23.57
CA GLU A 273 23.84 -6.73 -24.33
C GLU A 273 24.99 -6.44 -25.28
N LEU A 274 24.65 -6.17 -26.54
CA LEU A 274 25.59 -5.71 -27.56
C LEU A 274 25.27 -4.26 -27.89
N SER A 275 26.23 -3.37 -27.72
CA SER A 275 26.11 -1.94 -28.05
C SER A 275 27.07 -1.59 -29.18
N LEU A 276 26.53 -1.05 -30.27
CA LEU A 276 27.28 -0.55 -31.41
C LEU A 276 27.06 0.96 -31.53
N THR A 277 28.15 1.71 -31.54
CA THR A 277 28.15 3.17 -31.77
C THR A 277 28.62 3.40 -33.19
N LEU A 278 27.75 3.95 -34.05
CA LEU A 278 28.03 4.28 -35.45
C LEU A 278 28.57 5.69 -35.57
#